data_8870cdcbf2fffd9611a78ab6631f4cfe
#
_entry.id   8870cdcbf2fffd9611a78ab6631f4cfe
#
_cell.length_a   1.000
_cell.length_b   1.000
_cell.length_c   1.000
_cell.angle_alpha   90.00
_cell.angle_beta   90.00
_cell.angle_gamma   90.00
#
_symmetry.space_group_name_H-M   'P 1'
#
loop_
_entity.id
_entity.type
_entity.pdbx_description
1 polymer ?
#
loop_
_entity_poly.entity_id
_entity_poly.type
_entity_poly.pdbx_seq_one_letter_code
_entity_poly.pdbx_strand_id
1 'polypeptide(L)'
;MEQRRTRRFQLQLPLSITRSGAERVPFTGLTKNISSSGVLFTVEKEPDLGGPIEYVINLTHEGAQSVSLRCMGKVLRAAPVTPSEDKTRNFQVAATLERYEFVRVARGVSAGL
;
A
#
# COMPACT_ATOMS: atom_id res chain seq x y z
N MET A 1 -19.59 16.90 -16.24
CA MET A 1 -19.73 16.39 -14.95
C MET A 1 -19.03 15.07 -14.73
N GLU A 2 -18.51 14.92 -13.59
CA GLU A 2 -17.73 13.77 -13.28
C GLU A 2 -18.59 12.53 -13.11
N GLN A 3 -18.23 11.46 -13.78
CA GLN A 3 -19.00 10.25 -13.71
C GLN A 3 -18.22 9.10 -13.11
N ARG A 4 -17.30 9.42 -12.28
CA ARG A 4 -16.45 8.40 -11.71
C ARG A 4 -17.27 7.40 -10.90
N ARG A 5 -17.07 6.16 -11.18
CA ARG A 5 -17.81 5.14 -10.46
C ARG A 5 -17.26 4.89 -9.08
N THR A 6 -15.95 5.00 -8.93
CA THR A 6 -15.34 4.78 -7.64
C THR A 6 -14.83 6.08 -7.12
N ARG A 7 -14.95 6.25 -5.83
CA ARG A 7 -14.42 7.40 -5.18
C ARG A 7 -12.96 7.20 -4.87
N ARG A 8 -12.23 8.28 -4.95
CA ARG A 8 -10.84 8.27 -4.55
C ARG A 8 -10.67 9.14 -3.34
N PHE A 9 -9.96 8.61 -2.37
CA PHE A 9 -9.68 9.34 -1.14
C PHE A 9 -8.21 9.63 -1.09
N GLN A 10 -7.87 10.89 -0.90
CA GLN A 10 -6.48 11.28 -0.76
C GLN A 10 -6.08 11.07 0.67
N LEU A 11 -5.46 9.95 0.92
CA LEU A 11 -5.05 9.58 2.26
C LEU A 11 -3.61 9.15 2.22
N GLN A 12 -2.82 9.69 3.12
CA GLN A 12 -1.43 9.29 3.27
C GLN A 12 -1.33 8.36 4.45
N LEU A 13 -1.32 7.09 4.18
CA LEU A 13 -1.23 6.08 5.21
C LEU A 13 0.01 5.23 5.01
N PRO A 14 0.61 4.76 6.10
CA PRO A 14 1.75 3.87 5.96
C PRO A 14 1.36 2.61 5.22
N LEU A 15 2.26 2.15 4.37
CA LEU A 15 2.01 1.00 3.55
C LEU A 15 3.26 0.15 3.51
N SER A 16 3.08 -1.15 3.51
CA SER A 16 4.19 -2.08 3.36
C SER A 16 3.87 -3.05 2.25
N ILE A 17 4.80 -3.21 1.32
CA ILE A 17 4.68 -4.27 0.34
C ILE A 17 5.31 -5.49 0.94
N THR A 18 4.56 -6.56 1.01
CA THR A 18 5.05 -7.78 1.63
C THR A 18 5.40 -8.84 0.61
N ARG A 19 4.91 -8.70 -0.62
CA ARG A 19 5.25 -9.64 -1.67
C ARG A 19 5.19 -8.95 -3.01
N SER A 20 6.20 -9.16 -3.82
CA SER A 20 6.25 -8.62 -5.16
C SER A 20 6.62 -9.77 -6.09
N GLY A 21 5.71 -10.13 -6.97
CA GLY A 21 5.91 -11.30 -7.78
C GLY A 21 5.93 -12.54 -6.90
N ALA A 22 6.93 -13.35 -7.04
CA ALA A 22 7.05 -14.56 -6.27
C ALA A 22 7.85 -14.37 -4.99
N GLU A 23 8.34 -13.17 -4.74
CA GLU A 23 9.26 -12.95 -3.63
C GLU A 23 8.63 -12.15 -2.52
N ARG A 24 9.00 -12.50 -1.31
CA ARG A 24 8.64 -11.67 -0.17
C ARG A 24 9.62 -10.54 -0.07
N VAL A 25 9.09 -9.37 0.18
CA VAL A 25 9.92 -8.18 0.23
C VAL A 25 9.45 -7.29 1.38
N PRO A 26 10.35 -6.51 1.95
CA PRO A 26 9.98 -5.61 3.04
C PRO A 26 9.99 -4.15 2.60
N PHE A 27 9.31 -3.82 1.52
CA PHE A 27 9.31 -2.45 1.03
C PHE A 27 8.25 -1.64 1.78
N THR A 28 8.60 -0.40 2.12
CA THR A 28 7.67 0.47 2.81
C THR A 28 7.41 1.72 1.98
N GLY A 29 6.29 2.33 2.25
CA GLY A 29 5.90 3.52 1.54
C GLY A 29 4.69 4.18 2.16
N LEU A 30 4.06 5.04 1.35
CA LEU A 30 2.89 5.78 1.77
C LEU A 30 1.87 5.78 0.65
N THR A 31 0.61 5.67 1.02
CA THR A 31 -0.44 5.81 0.03
C THR A 31 -0.58 7.26 -0.39
N LYS A 32 -1.07 7.48 -1.58
CA LYS A 32 -1.44 8.80 -2.06
C LYS A 32 -2.94 8.92 -2.24
N ASN A 33 -3.54 7.91 -2.82
CA ASN A 33 -4.99 7.86 -2.82
C ASN A 33 -5.42 6.41 -2.92
N ILE A 34 -6.64 6.17 -2.49
CA ILE A 34 -7.20 4.83 -2.38
C ILE A 34 -8.59 4.86 -2.98
N SER A 35 -8.92 3.83 -3.73
CA SER A 35 -10.27 3.64 -4.22
C SER A 35 -10.60 2.16 -4.07
N SER A 36 -11.84 1.82 -4.39
CA SER A 36 -12.25 0.43 -4.26
C SER A 36 -11.61 -0.47 -5.30
N SER A 37 -11.03 0.10 -6.34
CA SER A 37 -10.44 -0.71 -7.41
C SER A 37 -8.93 -0.62 -7.46
N GLY A 38 -8.32 0.28 -6.71
CA GLY A 38 -6.89 0.40 -6.77
C GLY A 38 -6.33 1.38 -5.79
N VAL A 39 -5.04 1.38 -5.68
CA VAL A 39 -4.31 2.22 -4.74
C VAL A 39 -3.12 2.83 -5.46
N LEU A 40 -2.93 4.10 -5.25
CA LEU A 40 -1.75 4.81 -5.72
C LEU A 40 -0.86 5.07 -4.52
N PHE A 41 0.39 4.71 -4.60
CA PHE A 41 1.29 4.87 -3.47
C PHE A 41 2.71 5.09 -3.94
N THR A 42 3.57 5.50 -3.01
CA THR A 42 4.99 5.61 -3.28
C THR A 42 5.72 4.62 -2.40
N VAL A 43 6.77 4.03 -2.93
CA VAL A 43 7.59 3.10 -2.18
C VAL A 43 9.04 3.32 -2.54
N GLU A 44 9.91 2.78 -1.71
CA GLU A 44 11.33 3.01 -1.85
C GLU A 44 11.95 2.19 -2.98
N LYS A 45 11.31 1.12 -3.40
CA LYS A 45 11.86 0.28 -4.44
C LYS A 45 10.78 -0.09 -5.43
N GLU A 46 11.17 -0.29 -6.66
CA GLU A 46 10.23 -0.57 -7.72
C GLU A 46 9.77 -2.03 -7.65
N PRO A 47 8.46 -2.28 -7.56
CA PRO A 47 7.97 -3.65 -7.60
C PRO A 47 7.91 -4.15 -9.04
N ASP A 48 7.69 -5.45 -9.19
CA ASP A 48 7.59 -6.06 -10.51
C ASP A 48 6.38 -5.54 -11.25
N LEU A 49 6.62 -4.93 -12.39
CA LEU A 49 5.54 -4.38 -13.20
C LEU A 49 4.70 -5.51 -13.78
N GLY A 50 3.41 -5.36 -13.66
CA GLY A 50 2.49 -6.35 -14.22
C GLY A 50 2.33 -7.59 -13.37
N GLY A 51 3.16 -7.76 -12.36
CA GLY A 51 3.11 -8.94 -11.54
C GLY A 51 2.21 -8.80 -10.33
N PRO A 52 1.96 -9.91 -9.67
CA PRO A 52 1.13 -9.86 -8.46
C PRO A 52 1.85 -9.12 -7.34
N ILE A 53 1.06 -8.50 -6.49
CA ILE A 53 1.61 -7.73 -5.39
C ILE A 53 0.71 -7.92 -4.17
N GLU A 54 1.32 -8.03 -3.03
CA GLU A 54 0.60 -8.06 -1.77
C GLU A 54 1.11 -6.89 -0.93
N TYR A 55 0.20 -6.10 -0.42
CA TYR A 55 0.58 -4.93 0.35
C TYR A 55 -0.40 -4.73 1.49
N VAL A 56 0.08 -4.10 2.54
CA VAL A 56 -0.68 -3.87 3.77
C VAL A 56 -0.72 -2.38 4.02
N ILE A 57 -1.92 -1.85 4.21
CA ILE A 57 -2.11 -0.45 4.53
C ILE A 57 -2.52 -0.35 5.98
N ASN A 58 -1.80 0.45 6.74
CA ASN A 58 -2.14 0.67 8.13
C ASN A 58 -3.20 1.73 8.23
N LEU A 59 -4.37 1.34 8.71
CA LEU A 59 -5.50 2.24 8.74
C LEU A 59 -5.58 3.04 10.02
N THR A 60 -5.26 2.43 11.15
CA THR A 60 -5.38 3.13 12.40
C THR A 60 -4.50 2.49 13.45
N HIS A 61 -4.16 3.29 14.42
CA HIS A 61 -3.29 2.90 15.50
C HIS A 61 -3.85 3.49 16.76
N GLU A 62 -4.91 2.95 17.26
CA GLU A 62 -5.52 3.57 18.40
C GLU A 62 -5.48 2.66 19.58
N GLY A 63 -4.96 3.19 20.68
CA GLY A 63 -4.93 2.43 21.90
C GLY A 63 -4.16 1.14 21.73
N ALA A 64 -4.75 0.06 22.17
CA ALA A 64 -4.10 -1.23 22.14
C ALA A 64 -4.34 -2.00 20.87
N GLN A 65 -4.98 -1.39 19.90
CA GLN A 65 -5.31 -2.10 18.66
C GLN A 65 -4.84 -1.36 17.45
N SER A 66 -4.44 -2.10 16.45
CA SER A 66 -4.18 -1.52 15.15
C SER A 66 -5.02 -2.29 14.13
N VAL A 67 -5.46 -1.58 13.11
CA VAL A 67 -6.27 -2.15 12.05
C VAL A 67 -5.55 -1.91 10.76
N SER A 68 -5.38 -2.96 10.00
CA SER A 68 -4.68 -2.89 8.72
C SER A 68 -5.55 -3.51 7.65
N LEU A 69 -5.28 -3.12 6.42
CA LEU A 69 -5.94 -3.69 5.27
C LEU A 69 -4.90 -4.43 4.46
N ARG A 70 -5.05 -5.72 4.36
CA ARG A 70 -4.13 -6.54 3.58
C ARG A 70 -4.72 -6.70 2.20
N CYS A 71 -3.97 -6.28 1.21
CA CYS A 71 -4.46 -6.15 -0.15
C CYS A 71 -3.66 -7.01 -1.10
N MET A 72 -4.33 -7.51 -2.12
CA MET A 72 -3.70 -8.27 -3.17
C MET A 72 -4.18 -7.76 -4.51
N GLY A 73 -3.27 -7.62 -5.43
CA GLY A 73 -3.60 -7.14 -6.76
C GLY A 73 -2.43 -7.29 -7.68
N LYS A 74 -2.39 -6.41 -8.68
CA LYS A 74 -1.32 -6.41 -9.67
C LYS A 74 -0.79 -5.01 -9.84
N VAL A 75 0.47 -4.93 -10.19
CA VAL A 75 1.12 -3.65 -10.44
C VAL A 75 0.78 -3.20 -11.85
N LEU A 76 0.08 -2.07 -11.95
CA LEU A 76 -0.29 -1.53 -13.25
C LEU A 76 0.80 -0.64 -13.81
N ARG A 77 1.38 0.20 -12.97
CA ARG A 77 2.40 1.14 -13.39
C ARG A 77 3.35 1.39 -12.25
N ALA A 78 4.57 1.69 -12.60
CA ALA A 78 5.57 2.10 -11.63
C ALA A 78 6.50 3.07 -12.33
N ALA A 79 6.76 4.20 -11.72
CA ALA A 79 7.60 5.21 -12.31
C ALA A 79 8.40 5.89 -11.21
N PRO A 80 9.64 6.23 -11.51
CA PRO A 80 10.43 6.94 -10.52
C PRO A 80 9.87 8.32 -10.26
N VAL A 81 9.95 8.75 -9.02
CA VAL A 81 9.53 10.07 -8.63
C VAL A 81 10.78 10.91 -8.48
N THR A 82 10.74 12.10 -9.06
CA THR A 82 11.89 13.00 -8.95
C THR A 82 12.16 13.29 -7.49
N PRO A 83 13.36 13.06 -7.01
CA PRO A 83 13.65 13.35 -5.61
C PRO A 83 13.50 14.84 -5.36
N SER A 84 12.84 15.17 -4.29
CA SER A 84 12.74 16.56 -3.93
C SER A 84 13.66 16.80 -2.76
N GLU A 85 13.10 17.27 -1.69
CA GLU A 85 13.95 17.76 -0.64
C GLU A 85 14.59 16.68 0.19
N ASP A 86 13.95 15.57 0.33
CA ASP A 86 14.52 14.54 1.16
C ASP A 86 15.52 13.69 0.40
N LYS A 87 15.64 13.89 -0.88
CA LYS A 87 16.62 13.19 -1.70
C LYS A 87 16.44 11.70 -1.72
N THR A 88 15.32 11.20 -1.26
CA THR A 88 15.05 9.79 -1.28
C THR A 88 14.49 9.42 -2.63
N ARG A 89 14.97 8.34 -3.18
CA ARG A 89 14.41 7.86 -4.42
C ARG A 89 13.20 7.02 -4.13
N ASN A 90 12.10 7.40 -4.73
CA ASN A 90 10.85 6.67 -4.57
C ASN A 90 10.28 6.36 -5.92
N PHE A 91 9.38 5.40 -5.92
CA PHE A 91 8.64 5.06 -7.11
C PHE A 91 7.17 5.25 -6.81
N GLN A 92 6.47 5.85 -7.75
CA GLN A 92 5.03 5.98 -7.66
C GLN A 92 4.41 4.80 -8.36
N VAL A 93 3.58 4.07 -7.65
CA VAL A 93 3.06 2.80 -8.11
C VAL A 93 1.55 2.85 -8.09
N ALA A 94 0.94 2.36 -9.15
CA ALA A 94 -0.49 2.15 -9.21
C ALA A 94 -0.72 0.65 -9.23
N ALA A 95 -1.47 0.15 -8.27
CA ALA A 95 -1.78 -1.26 -8.17
C ALA A 95 -3.27 -1.45 -8.08
N THR A 96 -3.74 -2.56 -8.63
CA THR A 96 -5.15 -2.90 -8.49
C THR A 96 -5.42 -3.40 -7.08
N LEU A 97 -6.67 -3.34 -6.69
CA LEU A 97 -7.13 -3.88 -5.43
C LEU A 97 -8.15 -4.95 -5.76
N GLU A 98 -7.69 -6.17 -5.83
CA GLU A 98 -8.54 -7.27 -6.29
C GLU A 98 -9.11 -8.06 -5.13
N ARG A 99 -8.35 -8.19 -4.06
CA ARG A 99 -8.81 -8.89 -2.88
C ARG A 99 -8.25 -8.17 -1.67
N TYR A 100 -9.01 -8.16 -0.60
CA TYR A 100 -8.53 -7.53 0.61
C TYR A 100 -9.20 -8.14 1.82
N GLU A 101 -8.57 -7.96 2.96
CA GLU A 101 -9.15 -8.36 4.22
C GLU A 101 -8.65 -7.45 5.31
N PHE A 102 -9.49 -7.21 6.28
CA PHE A 102 -9.09 -6.42 7.43
C PHE A 102 -8.38 -7.31 8.43
N VAL A 103 -7.31 -6.78 8.98
CA VAL A 103 -6.52 -7.50 9.97
C VAL A 103 -6.44 -6.63 11.20
N ARG A 104 -6.82 -7.19 12.33
CA ARG A 104 -6.74 -6.49 13.60
C ARG A 104 -5.72 -7.16 14.47
N VAL A 105 -4.88 -6.34 15.05
CA VAL A 105 -3.84 -6.85 15.93
C VAL A 105 -3.91 -6.08 17.22
N ALA A 106 -3.99 -6.79 18.32
CA ALA A 106 -3.99 -6.16 19.63
C ALA A 106 -2.57 -5.77 19.96
N ARG A 107 -2.34 -4.48 20.13
CA ARG A 107 -1.03 -4.00 20.49
C ARG A 107 -0.82 -4.22 21.96
N GLY A 108 0.41 -4.48 22.33
CA GLY A 108 0.70 -4.73 23.71
C GLY A 108 0.49 -6.17 24.10
N VAL A 109 -0.22 -6.91 23.29
CA VAL A 109 -0.29 -8.32 23.50
C VAL A 109 0.72 -8.90 22.57
N SER A 110 1.63 -9.61 23.12
CA SER A 110 2.70 -10.10 22.30
C SER A 110 2.17 -11.05 21.27
N ALA A 111 2.29 -10.66 20.05
CA ALA A 111 1.85 -11.51 18.99
C ALA A 111 2.74 -12.72 18.87
N GLY A 112 3.88 -12.63 19.46
CA GLY A 112 4.77 -13.76 19.41
C GLY A 112 4.47 -14.81 20.44
N LEU A 113 3.48 -14.57 21.18
CA LEU A 113 3.12 -15.50 22.16
C LEU A 113 2.82 -16.81 21.65
#